data_cc4459d979ec623f2e933323529d01a5
#
_entry.id   cc4459d979ec623f2e933323529d01a5
#
_cell.length_a   1.000
_cell.length_b   1.000
_cell.length_c   1.000
_cell.angle_alpha   90.00
_cell.angle_beta   90.00
_cell.angle_gamma   90.00
#
_symmetry.space_group_name_H-M   'P 1'
#
loop_
_entity.id
_entity.type
_entity.pdbx_description
1 polymer ?
#
loop_
_entity_poly.entity_id
_entity_poly.type
_entity_poly.pdbx_seq_one_letter_code
_entity_poly.pdbx_strand_id
1 'polypeptide(L)'
;MANTVIIGAQWGDEGKGKIVDMLSAQSGLIVRFQGGNNAGHTIKVQGKETILHLIPSGILHEGKNCLIGNGVVLDPFVFLKEVDELAAKGIDVSPSRLGISKKTHLIMPYHKSLDNAREAKRAGKKIGTTGRGIGPCYEDKASRVGLRAGDLTNPQLVREKVHHALLEKNVLLRELYKYDTLDENQVCEELLAIAPRITPYLKDASSEIQKAQAAGQDILFEGAQGIHLDIDHGTYPFVTSSSTVASSAAAGSGVGPSALERVVGIVKAYTTRVGSGPFPTELEDDTGRYIQTNGHEFGATTGRPRRCGWLDVVILRETVRLCGLTDIALTKLDVLQNLPALQICVAYELDGQRLEYPPQEEGALGRVKPIYEEMPGFEDDISQCTSVEQLPDNVRAYIARIEELTGVRVSFISVGA
;
A
#
# COMPACT_ATOMS: atom_id res chain seq x y z
N MET A 1 0.57 18.46 17.31
CA MET A 1 0.80 18.22 15.87
C MET A 1 -0.39 17.44 15.32
N ALA A 2 -0.60 17.41 14.01
CA ALA A 2 -1.81 16.83 13.39
C ALA A 2 -1.65 15.32 13.17
N ASN A 3 -2.69 14.54 13.44
CA ASN A 3 -2.75 13.15 13.01
C ASN A 3 -2.63 13.06 11.49
N THR A 4 -1.65 12.32 11.00
CA THR A 4 -1.28 12.29 9.58
C THR A 4 -1.62 10.94 8.95
N VAL A 5 -2.29 10.98 7.80
CA VAL A 5 -2.52 9.79 6.96
C VAL A 5 -1.55 9.84 5.77
N ILE A 6 -0.85 8.75 5.53
CA ILE A 6 0.00 8.59 4.34
C ILE A 6 -0.63 7.58 3.40
N ILE A 7 -0.81 7.99 2.14
CA ILE A 7 -1.29 7.12 1.06
C ILE A 7 -0.37 7.19 -0.16
N GLY A 8 -0.38 6.14 -0.98
CA GLY A 8 0.18 6.20 -2.32
C GLY A 8 -0.80 6.89 -3.27
N ALA A 9 -0.37 7.92 -3.97
CA ALA A 9 -1.25 8.73 -4.81
C ALA A 9 -1.38 8.21 -6.26
N GLN A 10 -0.73 7.13 -6.61
CA GLN A 10 -0.68 6.54 -7.95
C GLN A 10 -1.08 5.04 -7.89
N TRP A 11 -0.35 4.14 -8.58
CA TRP A 11 -0.60 2.68 -8.57
C TRP A 11 0.29 1.89 -7.62
N GLY A 12 0.73 2.47 -6.50
CA GLY A 12 1.68 1.86 -5.58
C GLY A 12 3.14 2.08 -6.00
N ASP A 13 4.05 1.61 -5.14
CA ASP A 13 5.50 1.73 -5.35
C ASP A 13 6.03 3.17 -5.50
N GLU A 14 5.30 4.16 -4.95
CA GLU A 14 5.68 5.59 -5.00
C GLU A 14 6.88 5.94 -4.09
N GLY A 15 7.46 4.96 -3.40
CA GLY A 15 8.55 5.23 -2.45
C GLY A 15 8.05 5.64 -1.06
N LYS A 16 6.85 5.18 -0.68
CA LYS A 16 6.24 5.50 0.63
C LYS A 16 7.16 5.22 1.82
N GLY A 17 7.94 4.12 1.76
CA GLY A 17 8.76 3.69 2.90
C GLY A 17 9.66 4.79 3.47
N LYS A 18 10.32 5.58 2.62
CA LYS A 18 11.21 6.67 3.04
C LYS A 18 10.48 7.80 3.78
N ILE A 19 9.31 8.20 3.28
CA ILE A 19 8.51 9.27 3.89
C ILE A 19 7.83 8.78 5.17
N VAL A 20 7.33 7.54 5.18
CA VAL A 20 6.77 6.91 6.38
C VAL A 20 7.84 6.80 7.47
N ASP A 21 9.04 6.37 7.13
CA ASP A 21 10.16 6.26 8.08
C ASP A 21 10.48 7.62 8.71
N MET A 22 10.64 8.67 7.89
CA MET A 22 10.91 10.03 8.35
C MET A 22 9.80 10.56 9.28
N LEU A 23 8.55 10.37 8.95
CA LEU A 23 7.41 10.83 9.75
C LEU A 23 7.17 9.94 10.98
N SER A 24 7.52 8.65 10.93
CA SER A 24 7.47 7.75 12.06
C SER A 24 8.39 8.19 13.20
N ALA A 25 9.56 8.74 12.86
CA ALA A 25 10.49 9.28 13.86
C ALA A 25 9.86 10.41 14.72
N GLN A 26 8.90 11.14 14.17
CA GLN A 26 8.21 12.26 14.82
C GLN A 26 6.89 11.85 15.50
N SER A 27 6.35 10.67 15.19
CA SER A 27 5.06 10.19 15.70
C SER A 27 5.22 9.32 16.95
N GLY A 28 4.23 9.31 17.83
CA GLY A 28 4.21 8.44 19.02
C GLY A 28 3.60 7.07 18.74
N LEU A 29 2.63 7.01 17.84
CA LEU A 29 1.94 5.79 17.44
C LEU A 29 1.84 5.70 15.91
N ILE A 30 2.22 4.56 15.36
CA ILE A 30 2.10 4.27 13.92
C ILE A 30 1.07 3.15 13.71
N VAL A 31 0.04 3.43 12.91
CA VAL A 31 -1.09 2.53 12.69
C VAL A 31 -1.18 2.10 11.25
N ARG A 32 -0.99 0.82 10.96
CA ARG A 32 -1.30 0.22 9.67
C ARG A 32 -2.80 -0.04 9.57
N PHE A 33 -3.51 0.54 8.63
CA PHE A 33 -4.97 0.51 8.62
C PHE A 33 -5.62 -0.37 7.56
N GLN A 34 -4.88 -0.84 6.53
CA GLN A 34 -5.42 -1.67 5.44
C GLN A 34 -4.35 -2.52 4.75
N GLY A 35 -4.78 -3.38 3.80
CA GLY A 35 -3.89 -4.27 3.07
C GLY A 35 -3.52 -5.51 3.87
N GLY A 36 -2.41 -6.11 3.52
CA GLY A 36 -1.88 -7.31 4.17
C GLY A 36 -0.41 -7.49 3.83
N ASN A 37 0.08 -8.72 3.88
CA ASN A 37 1.46 -9.05 3.54
C ASN A 37 1.79 -9.02 2.03
N ASN A 38 0.87 -8.53 1.19
CA ASN A 38 1.12 -8.21 -0.22
C ASN A 38 1.88 -6.89 -0.42
N ALA A 39 1.99 -6.04 0.60
CA ALA A 39 2.88 -4.89 0.59
C ALA A 39 4.32 -5.29 0.98
N GLY A 40 5.29 -4.52 0.54
CA GLY A 40 6.69 -4.60 0.97
C GLY A 40 7.23 -3.18 1.10
N HIS A 41 7.46 -2.73 2.33
CA HIS A 41 8.07 -1.43 2.60
C HIS A 41 9.56 -1.65 2.87
N THR A 42 10.40 -1.30 1.90
CA THR A 42 11.85 -1.32 2.07
C THR A 42 12.27 -0.05 2.80
N ILE A 43 12.93 -0.20 3.93
CA ILE A 43 13.38 0.90 4.77
C ILE A 43 14.87 0.71 5.04
N LYS A 44 15.65 1.79 4.92
CA LYS A 44 17.06 1.79 5.28
C LYS A 44 17.25 2.60 6.55
N VAL A 45 17.56 1.91 7.66
CA VAL A 45 17.91 2.55 8.94
C VAL A 45 19.38 2.28 9.24
N GLN A 46 20.18 3.33 9.46
CA GLN A 46 21.60 3.23 9.75
C GLN A 46 22.40 2.37 8.75
N GLY A 47 22.06 2.46 7.47
CA GLY A 47 22.71 1.72 6.39
C GLY A 47 22.26 0.24 6.25
N LYS A 48 21.39 -0.26 7.11
CA LYS A 48 20.82 -1.60 7.03
C LYS A 48 19.45 -1.56 6.38
N GLU A 49 19.26 -2.39 5.36
CA GLU A 49 17.96 -2.55 4.69
C GLU A 49 17.09 -3.56 5.44
N THR A 50 15.83 -3.19 5.66
CA THR A 50 14.81 -4.06 6.24
C THR A 50 13.52 -3.92 5.42
N ILE A 51 12.95 -5.06 5.04
CA ILE A 51 11.67 -5.09 4.30
C ILE A 51 10.58 -5.51 5.30
N LEU A 52 9.59 -4.65 5.47
CA LEU A 52 8.42 -4.89 6.31
C LEU A 52 7.20 -5.20 5.45
N HIS A 53 6.43 -6.21 5.84
CA HIS A 53 5.23 -6.64 5.12
C HIS A 53 3.93 -6.33 5.88
N LEU A 54 3.89 -6.58 7.19
CA LEU A 54 2.72 -6.42 8.05
C LEU A 54 2.94 -5.41 9.16
N ILE A 55 4.11 -5.46 9.78
CA ILE A 55 4.44 -4.62 10.93
C ILE A 55 4.63 -3.17 10.45
N PRO A 56 4.00 -2.18 11.12
CA PRO A 56 4.19 -0.77 10.76
C PRO A 56 5.64 -0.32 10.84
N SER A 57 6.03 0.58 9.94
CA SER A 57 7.41 1.02 9.75
C SER A 57 8.06 1.63 11.00
N GLY A 58 7.25 2.25 11.86
CA GLY A 58 7.71 2.86 13.11
C GLY A 58 8.35 1.91 14.11
N ILE A 59 8.20 0.59 13.93
CA ILE A 59 8.83 -0.42 14.81
C ILE A 59 10.36 -0.31 14.82
N LEU A 60 10.95 0.19 13.71
CA LEU A 60 12.39 0.37 13.57
C LEU A 60 12.94 1.54 14.41
N HIS A 61 12.08 2.44 14.88
CA HIS A 61 12.45 3.56 15.72
C HIS A 61 12.24 3.23 17.19
N GLU A 62 13.27 3.43 18.00
CA GLU A 62 13.20 3.20 19.44
C GLU A 62 12.13 4.09 20.11
N GLY A 63 11.40 3.54 21.07
CA GLY A 63 10.37 4.26 21.82
C GLY A 63 9.07 4.53 21.06
N LYS A 64 8.92 4.07 19.79
CA LYS A 64 7.67 4.21 19.04
C LYS A 64 6.77 3.01 19.22
N ASN A 65 5.46 3.25 19.28
CA ASN A 65 4.44 2.21 19.34
C ASN A 65 3.86 1.94 17.95
N CYS A 66 3.53 0.69 17.68
CA CYS A 66 2.97 0.24 16.40
C CYS A 66 1.69 -0.54 16.61
N LEU A 67 0.72 -0.34 15.72
CA LEU A 67 -0.57 -1.01 15.78
C LEU A 67 -1.02 -1.49 14.41
N ILE A 68 -1.38 -2.75 14.32
CA ILE A 68 -2.05 -3.32 13.14
C ILE A 68 -3.55 -3.20 13.35
N GLY A 69 -4.20 -2.35 12.54
CA GLY A 69 -5.62 -2.03 12.63
C GLY A 69 -6.54 -3.12 12.08
N ASN A 70 -7.81 -2.98 12.36
CA ASN A 70 -8.85 -3.95 11.95
C ASN A 70 -9.15 -3.98 10.44
N GLY A 71 -8.67 -3.00 9.69
CA GLY A 71 -8.77 -2.99 8.23
C GLY A 71 -7.74 -3.87 7.53
N VAL A 72 -6.66 -4.25 8.23
CA VAL A 72 -5.64 -5.18 7.72
C VAL A 72 -6.18 -6.61 7.70
N VAL A 73 -5.74 -7.42 6.72
CA VAL A 73 -5.82 -8.88 6.75
C VAL A 73 -4.44 -9.44 7.06
N LEU A 74 -4.33 -10.22 8.12
CA LEU A 74 -3.07 -10.63 8.73
C LEU A 74 -2.83 -12.12 8.53
N ASP A 75 -1.73 -12.46 7.88
CA ASP A 75 -1.21 -13.82 7.87
C ASP A 75 -0.46 -14.09 9.20
N PRO A 76 -0.98 -14.97 10.07
CA PRO A 76 -0.43 -15.17 11.41
C PRO A 76 0.99 -15.77 11.39
N PHE A 77 1.29 -16.60 10.40
CA PHE A 77 2.60 -17.22 10.24
C PHE A 77 3.63 -16.21 9.72
N VAL A 78 3.24 -15.38 8.75
CA VAL A 78 4.09 -14.30 8.22
C VAL A 78 4.36 -13.25 9.30
N PHE A 79 3.36 -12.91 10.11
CA PHE A 79 3.52 -11.99 11.24
C PHE A 79 4.58 -12.49 12.23
N LEU A 80 4.48 -13.75 12.67
CA LEU A 80 5.46 -14.31 13.61
C LEU A 80 6.85 -14.42 13.02
N LYS A 81 6.97 -14.76 11.73
CA LYS A 81 8.25 -14.77 11.03
C LYS A 81 8.88 -13.37 11.02
N GLU A 82 8.09 -12.34 10.71
CA GLU A 82 8.56 -10.94 10.71
C GLU A 82 8.97 -10.48 12.12
N VAL A 83 8.23 -10.87 13.16
CA VAL A 83 8.59 -10.66 14.57
C VAL A 83 9.95 -11.30 14.90
N ASP A 84 10.14 -12.57 14.54
CA ASP A 84 11.38 -13.31 14.80
C ASP A 84 12.58 -12.68 14.07
N GLU A 85 12.40 -12.29 12.80
CA GLU A 85 13.45 -11.64 12.01
C GLU A 85 13.86 -10.26 12.57
N LEU A 86 12.89 -9.47 13.06
CA LEU A 86 13.17 -8.19 13.69
C LEU A 86 13.83 -8.35 15.06
N ALA A 87 13.35 -9.27 15.87
CA ALA A 87 13.97 -9.60 17.16
C ALA A 87 15.42 -10.07 17.00
N ALA A 88 15.72 -10.90 15.99
CA ALA A 88 17.08 -11.33 15.67
C ALA A 88 18.02 -10.18 15.25
N LYS A 89 17.45 -9.07 14.76
CA LYS A 89 18.18 -7.82 14.47
C LYS A 89 18.32 -6.91 15.70
N GLY A 90 17.84 -7.33 16.88
CA GLY A 90 17.86 -6.55 18.12
C GLY A 90 16.76 -5.48 18.23
N ILE A 91 15.74 -5.55 17.39
CA ILE A 91 14.61 -4.61 17.43
C ILE A 91 13.58 -5.11 18.44
N ASP A 92 13.17 -4.24 19.36
CA ASP A 92 12.12 -4.55 20.32
C ASP A 92 10.76 -4.61 19.63
N VAL A 93 10.24 -5.82 19.48
CA VAL A 93 8.92 -6.15 18.93
C VAL A 93 7.98 -6.70 20.02
N SER A 94 8.22 -6.35 21.27
CA SER A 94 7.41 -6.83 22.39
C SER A 94 5.95 -6.38 22.30
N PRO A 95 5.01 -7.10 22.95
CA PRO A 95 3.59 -6.72 23.02
C PRO A 95 3.31 -5.35 23.67
N SER A 96 4.29 -4.77 24.36
CA SER A 96 4.20 -3.40 24.88
C SER A 96 4.31 -2.35 23.77
N ARG A 97 5.08 -2.63 22.73
CA ARG A 97 5.32 -1.74 21.58
C ARG A 97 4.52 -2.08 20.34
N LEU A 98 4.17 -3.35 20.14
CA LEU A 98 3.45 -3.82 18.97
C LEU A 98 2.10 -4.37 19.36
N GLY A 99 1.04 -3.93 18.70
CA GLY A 99 -0.32 -4.41 18.90
C GLY A 99 -0.99 -4.88 17.62
N ILE A 100 -1.93 -5.81 17.77
CA ILE A 100 -2.83 -6.28 16.71
C ILE A 100 -4.26 -6.06 17.19
N SER A 101 -5.09 -5.41 16.37
CA SER A 101 -6.52 -5.30 16.68
C SER A 101 -7.16 -6.69 16.81
N LYS A 102 -7.90 -6.94 17.88
CA LYS A 102 -8.71 -8.15 18.04
C LYS A 102 -9.67 -8.39 16.87
N LYS A 103 -10.02 -7.32 16.13
CA LYS A 103 -10.96 -7.36 14.99
C LYS A 103 -10.27 -7.59 13.65
N THR A 104 -8.94 -7.66 13.59
CA THR A 104 -8.18 -7.96 12.36
C THR A 104 -8.50 -9.37 11.85
N HIS A 105 -8.80 -9.52 10.56
CA HIS A 105 -9.08 -10.82 9.96
C HIS A 105 -7.80 -11.59 9.66
N LEU A 106 -7.84 -12.91 9.85
CA LEU A 106 -6.71 -13.80 9.62
C LEU A 106 -6.74 -14.40 8.22
N ILE A 107 -5.61 -14.34 7.54
CA ILE A 107 -5.39 -15.08 6.29
C ILE A 107 -5.09 -16.53 6.65
N MET A 108 -5.96 -17.42 6.21
CA MET A 108 -5.86 -18.86 6.46
C MET A 108 -5.27 -19.59 5.26
N PRO A 109 -4.75 -20.82 5.43
CA PRO A 109 -4.21 -21.61 4.33
C PRO A 109 -5.16 -21.77 3.14
N TYR A 110 -6.47 -21.94 3.40
CA TYR A 110 -7.47 -22.06 2.33
C TYR A 110 -7.64 -20.77 1.52
N HIS A 111 -7.37 -19.59 2.07
CA HIS A 111 -7.35 -18.35 1.29
C HIS A 111 -6.22 -18.35 0.26
N LYS A 112 -5.02 -18.83 0.64
CA LYS A 112 -3.88 -18.94 -0.28
C LYS A 112 -4.15 -19.95 -1.38
N SER A 113 -4.73 -21.11 -1.03
CA SER A 113 -5.11 -22.14 -1.99
C SER A 113 -6.14 -21.65 -3.00
N LEU A 114 -7.17 -20.93 -2.54
CA LEU A 114 -8.18 -20.32 -3.42
C LEU A 114 -7.60 -19.22 -4.32
N ASP A 115 -6.73 -18.36 -3.80
CA ASP A 115 -6.08 -17.29 -4.58
C ASP A 115 -5.28 -17.90 -5.74
N ASN A 116 -4.45 -18.89 -5.45
CA ASN A 116 -3.64 -19.60 -6.45
C ASN A 116 -4.50 -20.38 -7.46
N ALA A 117 -5.52 -21.07 -6.98
CA ALA A 117 -6.42 -21.87 -7.85
C ALA A 117 -7.23 -20.97 -8.80
N ARG A 118 -7.73 -19.84 -8.31
CA ARG A 118 -8.45 -18.83 -9.10
C ARG A 118 -7.56 -18.22 -10.17
N GLU A 119 -6.32 -17.83 -9.81
CA GLU A 119 -5.37 -17.23 -10.73
C GLU A 119 -4.89 -18.23 -11.79
N ALA A 120 -4.69 -19.49 -11.42
CA ALA A 120 -4.35 -20.56 -12.37
C ALA A 120 -5.45 -20.80 -13.40
N LYS A 121 -6.73 -20.76 -12.98
CA LYS A 121 -7.88 -20.98 -13.88
C LYS A 121 -8.14 -19.81 -14.84
N ARG A 122 -7.69 -18.62 -14.54
CA ARG A 122 -7.84 -17.41 -15.37
C ARG A 122 -6.87 -17.36 -16.56
N ALA A 123 -6.50 -18.49 -17.16
CA ALA A 123 -5.57 -18.58 -18.28
C ALA A 123 -5.77 -17.45 -19.29
N GLY A 124 -4.76 -16.59 -19.49
CA GLY A 124 -4.79 -15.45 -20.42
C GLY A 124 -5.49 -14.17 -19.91
N LYS A 125 -6.19 -14.20 -18.77
CA LYS A 125 -6.86 -13.05 -18.13
C LYS A 125 -6.45 -12.90 -16.66
N LYS A 126 -5.19 -13.17 -16.35
CA LYS A 126 -4.66 -13.06 -14.99
C LYS A 126 -4.75 -11.62 -14.47
N ILE A 127 -5.19 -11.46 -13.24
CA ILE A 127 -5.13 -10.16 -12.53
C ILE A 127 -3.70 -9.87 -12.13
N GLY A 128 -2.89 -10.90 -11.90
CA GLY A 128 -1.52 -10.78 -11.42
C GLY A 128 -1.46 -10.71 -9.90
N THR A 129 -2.29 -11.49 -9.20
CA THR A 129 -2.30 -11.55 -7.74
C THR A 129 -0.97 -12.03 -7.18
N THR A 130 -0.73 -11.75 -5.91
CA THR A 130 0.49 -12.19 -5.21
C THR A 130 0.41 -13.64 -4.71
N GLY A 131 -0.74 -14.31 -4.86
CA GLY A 131 -0.99 -15.66 -4.33
C GLY A 131 -0.99 -15.76 -2.80
N ARG A 132 -1.12 -14.64 -2.10
CA ARG A 132 -1.02 -14.56 -0.63
C ARG A 132 -2.37 -14.65 0.09
N GLY A 133 -3.46 -14.89 -0.64
CA GLY A 133 -4.79 -15.06 -0.07
C GLY A 133 -5.46 -13.77 0.38
N ILE A 134 -4.99 -12.61 -0.06
CA ILE A 134 -5.51 -11.29 0.34
C ILE A 134 -6.98 -11.15 -0.08
N GLY A 135 -7.28 -11.35 -1.37
CA GLY A 135 -8.63 -11.24 -1.91
C GLY A 135 -9.62 -12.19 -1.24
N PRO A 136 -9.37 -13.50 -1.18
CA PRO A 136 -10.23 -14.45 -0.50
C PRO A 136 -10.46 -14.14 0.99
N CYS A 137 -9.47 -13.56 1.69
CA CYS A 137 -9.65 -13.16 3.09
C CYS A 137 -10.58 -11.93 3.22
N TYR A 138 -10.47 -10.94 2.34
CA TYR A 138 -11.42 -9.82 2.29
C TYR A 138 -12.83 -10.26 1.86
N GLU A 139 -12.94 -11.25 0.97
CA GLU A 139 -14.21 -11.89 0.61
C GLU A 139 -14.88 -12.51 1.84
N ASP A 140 -14.15 -13.29 2.64
CA ASP A 140 -14.66 -13.87 3.89
C ASP A 140 -15.02 -12.81 4.93
N LYS A 141 -14.27 -11.71 5.00
CA LYS A 141 -14.61 -10.56 5.84
C LYS A 141 -15.94 -9.95 5.43
N ALA A 142 -16.17 -9.72 4.14
CA ALA A 142 -17.40 -9.13 3.61
C ALA A 142 -18.60 -10.08 3.76
N SER A 143 -18.42 -11.38 3.55
CA SER A 143 -19.43 -12.42 3.75
C SER A 143 -19.68 -12.75 5.24
N ARG A 144 -18.88 -12.22 6.15
CA ARG A 144 -19.01 -12.35 7.62
C ARG A 144 -18.74 -13.76 8.16
N VAL A 145 -17.91 -14.52 7.46
CA VAL A 145 -17.50 -15.89 7.86
C VAL A 145 -16.04 -15.96 8.31
N GLY A 146 -15.28 -14.86 8.15
CA GLY A 146 -13.84 -14.81 8.42
C GLY A 146 -13.47 -15.02 9.88
N LEU A 147 -12.30 -15.61 10.10
CA LEU A 147 -11.67 -15.75 11.42
C LEU A 147 -10.96 -14.44 11.78
N ARG A 148 -11.17 -13.95 13.00
CA ARG A 148 -10.51 -12.75 13.54
C ARG A 148 -9.39 -13.10 14.51
N ALA A 149 -8.42 -12.21 14.66
CA ALA A 149 -7.31 -12.40 15.59
C ALA A 149 -7.78 -12.63 17.05
N GLY A 150 -8.85 -11.94 17.46
CA GLY A 150 -9.46 -12.15 18.78
C GLY A 150 -10.02 -13.55 19.02
N ASP A 151 -10.41 -14.27 17.98
CA ASP A 151 -10.96 -15.62 18.07
C ASP A 151 -9.90 -16.64 18.56
N LEU A 152 -8.60 -16.31 18.37
CA LEU A 152 -7.47 -17.15 18.84
C LEU A 152 -7.47 -17.37 20.36
N THR A 153 -8.18 -16.55 21.12
CA THR A 153 -8.34 -16.74 22.58
C THR A 153 -9.32 -17.86 22.95
N ASN A 154 -10.07 -18.39 21.95
CA ASN A 154 -11.04 -19.47 22.16
C ASN A 154 -10.81 -20.61 21.15
N PRO A 155 -10.08 -21.66 21.54
CA PRO A 155 -9.76 -22.79 20.65
C PRO A 155 -10.98 -23.50 20.05
N GLN A 156 -12.10 -23.59 20.81
CA GLN A 156 -13.32 -24.20 20.30
C GLN A 156 -13.92 -23.35 19.18
N LEU A 157 -14.01 -22.05 19.35
CA LEU A 157 -14.51 -21.14 18.31
C LEU A 157 -13.64 -21.17 17.06
N VAL A 158 -12.31 -21.33 17.20
CA VAL A 158 -11.40 -21.50 16.08
C VAL A 158 -11.77 -22.75 15.28
N ARG A 159 -11.95 -23.89 15.96
CA ARG A 159 -12.33 -25.17 15.31
C ARG A 159 -13.68 -25.07 14.59
N GLU A 160 -14.68 -24.50 15.24
CA GLU A 160 -16.01 -24.29 14.64
C GLU A 160 -15.93 -23.45 13.38
N LYS A 161 -15.22 -22.32 13.40
CA LYS A 161 -15.09 -21.43 12.23
C LYS A 161 -14.28 -22.06 11.10
N VAL A 162 -13.19 -22.75 11.41
CA VAL A 162 -12.38 -23.48 10.39
C VAL A 162 -13.22 -24.59 9.76
N HIS A 163 -13.97 -25.36 10.55
CA HIS A 163 -14.90 -26.38 10.06
C HIS A 163 -15.87 -25.78 9.03
N HIS A 164 -16.63 -24.77 9.43
CA HIS A 164 -17.60 -24.12 8.54
C HIS A 164 -16.97 -23.55 7.27
N ALA A 165 -15.79 -22.93 7.38
CA ALA A 165 -15.10 -22.42 6.21
C ALA A 165 -14.69 -23.54 5.24
N LEU A 166 -14.13 -24.64 5.75
CA LEU A 166 -13.63 -25.74 4.92
C LEU A 166 -14.75 -26.56 4.27
N LEU A 167 -15.97 -26.60 4.83
CA LEU A 167 -17.14 -27.22 4.17
C LEU A 167 -17.35 -26.62 2.77
N GLU A 168 -17.29 -25.30 2.64
CA GLU A 168 -17.47 -24.62 1.34
C GLU A 168 -16.16 -24.60 0.53
N LYS A 169 -15.05 -24.19 1.13
CA LYS A 169 -13.79 -23.95 0.43
C LYS A 169 -13.21 -25.23 -0.19
N ASN A 170 -13.33 -26.37 0.48
CA ASN A 170 -12.89 -27.65 -0.05
C ASN A 170 -13.75 -28.13 -1.22
N VAL A 171 -15.05 -27.83 -1.23
CA VAL A 171 -15.90 -28.09 -2.40
C VAL A 171 -15.46 -27.26 -3.60
N LEU A 172 -15.22 -25.95 -3.40
CA LEU A 172 -14.71 -25.08 -4.46
C LEU A 172 -13.36 -25.56 -5.00
N LEU A 173 -12.43 -25.88 -4.12
CA LEU A 173 -11.09 -26.35 -4.50
C LEU A 173 -11.20 -27.64 -5.33
N ARG A 174 -11.90 -28.66 -4.81
CA ARG A 174 -11.99 -29.96 -5.45
C ARG A 174 -12.84 -29.94 -6.72
N GLU A 175 -14.07 -29.44 -6.64
CA GLU A 175 -15.04 -29.59 -7.73
C GLU A 175 -14.86 -28.53 -8.82
N LEU A 176 -14.63 -27.28 -8.43
CA LEU A 176 -14.56 -26.17 -9.39
C LEU A 176 -13.13 -25.98 -9.92
N TYR A 177 -12.13 -25.99 -9.04
CA TYR A 177 -10.75 -25.65 -9.42
C TYR A 177 -9.88 -26.88 -9.71
N LYS A 178 -10.30 -28.09 -9.31
CA LYS A 178 -9.50 -29.32 -9.41
C LYS A 178 -8.15 -29.16 -8.71
N TYR A 179 -8.22 -28.61 -7.51
CA TYR A 179 -7.09 -28.28 -6.65
C TYR A 179 -7.16 -29.11 -5.36
N ASP A 180 -6.03 -29.28 -4.67
CA ASP A 180 -5.98 -30.06 -3.44
C ASP A 180 -6.84 -29.44 -2.33
N THR A 181 -7.54 -30.29 -1.58
CA THR A 181 -8.30 -29.89 -0.40
C THR A 181 -7.38 -29.80 0.83
N LEU A 182 -7.84 -29.08 1.85
CA LEU A 182 -7.11 -28.98 3.10
C LEU A 182 -7.76 -29.87 4.18
N ASP A 183 -6.90 -30.46 5.01
CA ASP A 183 -7.32 -31.18 6.21
C ASP A 183 -7.68 -30.21 7.33
N GLU A 184 -8.86 -30.37 7.89
CA GLU A 184 -9.39 -29.47 8.93
C GLU A 184 -8.55 -29.54 10.23
N ASN A 185 -8.20 -30.77 10.64
CA ASN A 185 -7.44 -30.94 11.86
C ASN A 185 -6.06 -30.30 11.74
N GLN A 186 -5.38 -30.50 10.61
CA GLN A 186 -4.08 -29.90 10.35
C GLN A 186 -4.16 -28.37 10.42
N VAL A 187 -5.14 -27.75 9.73
CA VAL A 187 -5.32 -26.29 9.73
C VAL A 187 -5.57 -25.77 11.15
N CYS A 188 -6.41 -26.45 11.94
CA CYS A 188 -6.69 -26.08 13.32
C CYS A 188 -5.45 -26.22 14.22
N GLU A 189 -4.75 -27.34 14.15
CA GLU A 189 -3.60 -27.62 15.00
C GLU A 189 -2.44 -26.66 14.72
N GLU A 190 -2.12 -26.40 13.46
CA GLU A 190 -1.09 -25.44 13.07
C GLU A 190 -1.41 -24.04 13.61
N LEU A 191 -2.65 -23.59 13.46
CA LEU A 191 -3.05 -22.26 13.95
C LEU A 191 -3.07 -22.18 15.49
N LEU A 192 -3.61 -23.20 16.17
CA LEU A 192 -3.68 -23.22 17.62
C LEU A 192 -2.30 -23.36 18.28
N ALA A 193 -1.35 -24.02 17.61
CA ALA A 193 0.03 -24.13 18.08
C ALA A 193 0.73 -22.75 18.17
N ILE A 194 0.42 -21.84 17.26
CA ILE A 194 1.01 -20.50 17.25
C ILE A 194 0.18 -19.45 18.02
N ALA A 195 -1.08 -19.75 18.33
CA ALA A 195 -1.98 -18.81 19.02
C ALA A 195 -1.40 -18.23 20.33
N PRO A 196 -0.71 -18.99 21.20
CA PRO A 196 -0.09 -18.44 22.41
C PRO A 196 0.99 -17.38 22.14
N ARG A 197 1.61 -17.39 20.97
CA ARG A 197 2.60 -16.38 20.56
C ARG A 197 1.94 -15.10 20.03
N ILE A 198 0.70 -15.18 19.52
CA ILE A 198 -0.02 -14.04 18.93
C ILE A 198 -0.90 -13.34 19.97
N THR A 199 -1.56 -14.10 20.85
CA THR A 199 -2.53 -13.55 21.82
C THR A 199 -1.97 -12.43 22.71
N PRO A 200 -0.69 -12.39 23.10
CA PRO A 200 -0.15 -11.27 23.86
C PRO A 200 -0.18 -9.93 23.13
N TYR A 201 -0.15 -9.94 21.78
CA TYR A 201 -0.21 -8.74 20.95
C TYR A 201 -1.63 -8.18 20.76
N LEU A 202 -2.68 -8.90 21.19
CA LEU A 202 -4.07 -8.51 20.92
C LEU A 202 -4.46 -7.28 21.73
N LYS A 203 -4.93 -6.23 21.03
CA LYS A 203 -5.34 -4.94 21.60
C LYS A 203 -6.75 -4.55 21.14
N ASP A 204 -7.39 -3.68 21.89
CA ASP A 204 -8.48 -2.87 21.37
C ASP A 204 -7.86 -1.65 20.65
N ALA A 205 -7.82 -1.69 19.32
CA ALA A 205 -7.15 -0.67 18.52
C ALA A 205 -7.72 0.72 18.77
N SER A 206 -9.05 0.86 18.81
CA SER A 206 -9.73 2.15 19.06
C SER A 206 -9.34 2.74 20.42
N SER A 207 -9.29 1.90 21.45
CA SER A 207 -8.88 2.31 22.79
C SER A 207 -7.41 2.73 22.85
N GLU A 208 -6.50 1.99 22.18
CA GLU A 208 -5.08 2.35 22.16
C GLU A 208 -4.84 3.68 21.44
N ILE A 209 -5.55 3.91 20.32
CA ILE A 209 -5.48 5.19 19.60
C ILE A 209 -6.02 6.34 20.47
N GLN A 210 -7.16 6.13 21.13
CA GLN A 210 -7.74 7.13 22.04
C GLN A 210 -6.78 7.50 23.16
N LYS A 211 -6.10 6.51 23.77
CA LYS A 211 -5.08 6.74 24.79
C LYS A 211 -3.91 7.57 24.27
N ALA A 212 -3.42 7.26 23.06
CA ALA A 212 -2.34 8.02 22.44
C ALA A 212 -2.75 9.48 22.19
N GLN A 213 -3.98 9.71 21.70
CA GLN A 213 -4.54 11.05 21.51
C GLN A 213 -4.67 11.81 22.82
N ALA A 214 -5.21 11.17 23.86
CA ALA A 214 -5.35 11.78 25.18
C ALA A 214 -3.99 12.12 25.83
N ALA A 215 -2.95 11.38 25.47
CA ALA A 215 -1.56 11.66 25.88
C ALA A 215 -0.87 12.72 25.01
N GLY A 216 -1.58 13.33 24.04
CA GLY A 216 -1.03 14.34 23.14
C GLY A 216 0.00 13.80 22.14
N GLN A 217 -0.04 12.51 21.87
CA GLN A 217 0.86 11.89 20.89
C GLN A 217 0.31 12.09 19.48
N ASP A 218 1.22 12.38 18.54
CA ASP A 218 0.92 12.37 17.11
C ASP A 218 0.77 10.94 16.60
N ILE A 219 -0.23 10.74 15.75
CA ILE A 219 -0.54 9.44 15.16
C ILE A 219 -0.27 9.47 13.67
N LEU A 220 0.49 8.48 13.20
CA LEU A 220 0.73 8.25 11.79
C LEU A 220 -0.08 7.06 11.31
N PHE A 221 -1.02 7.28 10.39
CA PHE A 221 -1.76 6.22 9.72
C PHE A 221 -1.03 5.85 8.43
N GLU A 222 -0.45 4.66 8.43
CA GLU A 222 0.36 4.13 7.33
C GLU A 222 -0.49 3.33 6.36
N GLY A 223 -0.67 3.85 5.15
CA GLY A 223 -1.33 3.16 4.04
C GLY A 223 -0.39 2.25 3.27
N ALA A 224 -0.97 1.30 2.56
CA ALA A 224 -0.28 0.41 1.65
C ALA A 224 -0.89 0.50 0.24
N GLN A 225 -0.18 0.04 -0.78
CA GLN A 225 -0.55 0.15 -2.18
C GLN A 225 -0.71 1.61 -2.62
N GLY A 226 -1.53 1.88 -3.62
CA GLY A 226 -1.84 3.21 -4.13
C GLY A 226 -3.32 3.36 -4.41
N ILE A 227 -3.80 4.61 -4.49
CA ILE A 227 -5.23 4.91 -4.64
C ILE A 227 -5.85 4.30 -5.89
N HIS A 228 -5.11 4.22 -7.01
CA HIS A 228 -5.62 3.63 -8.25
C HIS A 228 -5.61 2.09 -8.26
N LEU A 229 -5.24 1.48 -7.12
CA LEU A 229 -5.45 0.07 -6.79
C LEU A 229 -6.59 -0.13 -5.78
N ASP A 230 -7.33 0.92 -5.41
CA ASP A 230 -8.48 0.85 -4.51
C ASP A 230 -9.59 -0.05 -5.06
N ILE A 231 -10.24 -0.84 -4.20
CA ILE A 231 -11.28 -1.79 -4.62
C ILE A 231 -12.50 -1.11 -5.25
N ASP A 232 -12.85 0.10 -4.79
CA ASP A 232 -14.03 0.85 -5.23
C ASP A 232 -13.66 1.92 -6.29
N HIS A 233 -12.52 2.58 -6.13
CA HIS A 233 -12.13 3.75 -6.92
C HIS A 233 -10.97 3.52 -7.88
N GLY A 234 -10.33 2.35 -7.81
CA GLY A 234 -9.19 2.01 -8.65
C GLY A 234 -9.57 1.53 -10.04
N THR A 235 -8.56 1.09 -10.79
CA THR A 235 -8.70 0.60 -12.17
C THR A 235 -9.22 -0.83 -12.20
N TYR A 236 -10.46 -1.04 -11.73
CA TYR A 236 -11.12 -2.34 -11.68
C TYR A 236 -11.14 -3.04 -13.05
N PRO A 237 -10.90 -4.38 -13.14
CA PRO A 237 -10.67 -5.32 -12.04
C PRO A 237 -9.18 -5.43 -11.59
N PHE A 238 -8.27 -4.61 -12.11
CA PHE A 238 -6.85 -4.64 -11.83
C PHE A 238 -6.52 -3.80 -10.57
N VAL A 239 -7.06 -4.24 -9.44
CA VAL A 239 -7.02 -3.54 -8.14
C VAL A 239 -6.63 -4.51 -7.01
N THR A 240 -6.30 -3.97 -5.84
CA THR A 240 -6.24 -4.76 -4.61
C THR A 240 -7.63 -4.93 -4.00
N SER A 241 -7.80 -5.86 -3.09
CA SER A 241 -9.10 -6.12 -2.45
C SER A 241 -9.36 -5.28 -1.21
N SER A 242 -8.58 -4.23 -0.99
CA SER A 242 -8.75 -3.32 0.14
C SER A 242 -9.04 -1.90 -0.31
N SER A 243 -9.68 -1.11 0.56
CA SER A 243 -9.84 0.32 0.36
C SER A 243 -8.55 1.04 0.70
N THR A 244 -7.95 1.70 -0.29
CA THR A 244 -6.67 2.43 -0.17
C THR A 244 -6.84 3.94 -0.03
N VAL A 245 -8.08 4.45 -0.11
CA VAL A 245 -8.43 5.86 0.11
C VAL A 245 -8.10 6.29 1.55
N ALA A 246 -7.77 7.56 1.73
CA ALA A 246 -7.39 8.09 3.04
C ALA A 246 -8.50 7.92 4.11
N SER A 247 -9.78 8.05 3.72
CA SER A 247 -10.92 7.85 4.61
C SER A 247 -11.00 6.44 5.22
N SER A 248 -10.42 5.43 4.56
CA SER A 248 -10.37 4.06 5.08
C SER A 248 -9.48 3.92 6.33
N ALA A 249 -8.61 4.90 6.60
CA ALA A 249 -7.83 4.95 7.85
C ALA A 249 -8.75 5.05 9.07
N ALA A 250 -9.84 5.80 8.98
CA ALA A 250 -10.82 5.89 10.08
C ALA A 250 -11.48 4.55 10.38
N ALA A 251 -12.09 3.91 9.37
CA ALA A 251 -12.76 2.61 9.51
C ALA A 251 -11.77 1.50 9.84
N GLY A 252 -10.60 1.49 9.19
CA GLY A 252 -9.56 0.47 9.34
C GLY A 252 -8.82 0.50 10.68
N SER A 253 -8.90 1.61 11.42
CA SER A 253 -8.27 1.78 12.73
C SER A 253 -9.30 1.88 13.86
N GLY A 254 -10.57 2.16 13.54
CA GLY A 254 -11.64 2.32 14.53
C GLY A 254 -11.64 3.69 15.21
N VAL A 255 -11.37 4.76 14.43
CA VAL A 255 -11.46 6.15 14.87
C VAL A 255 -12.50 6.91 14.07
N GLY A 256 -12.94 8.05 14.55
CA GLY A 256 -13.82 8.95 13.79
C GLY A 256 -13.07 9.62 12.63
N PRO A 257 -13.76 10.00 11.53
CA PRO A 257 -13.12 10.65 10.39
C PRO A 257 -12.48 12.01 10.75
N SER A 258 -13.01 12.71 11.75
CA SER A 258 -12.46 13.98 12.25
C SER A 258 -11.07 13.84 12.92
N ALA A 259 -10.62 12.60 13.18
CA ALA A 259 -9.27 12.34 13.66
C ALA A 259 -8.21 12.39 12.55
N LEU A 260 -8.61 12.46 11.28
CA LEU A 260 -7.73 12.51 10.12
C LEU A 260 -7.53 13.97 9.72
N GLU A 261 -6.50 14.62 10.26
CA GLU A 261 -6.31 16.07 10.14
C GLU A 261 -5.43 16.45 8.95
N ARG A 262 -4.47 15.61 8.62
CA ARG A 262 -3.52 15.81 7.51
C ARG A 262 -3.47 14.59 6.62
N VAL A 263 -3.54 14.77 5.32
CA VAL A 263 -3.45 13.67 4.34
C VAL A 263 -2.30 13.95 3.37
N VAL A 264 -1.24 13.15 3.48
CA VAL A 264 -0.05 13.25 2.64
C VAL A 264 -0.12 12.21 1.53
N GLY A 265 -0.24 12.67 0.28
CA GLY A 265 -0.16 11.83 -0.91
C GLY A 265 1.29 11.66 -1.37
N ILE A 266 1.77 10.42 -1.41
CA ILE A 266 3.10 10.15 -1.96
C ILE A 266 2.98 10.02 -3.47
N VAL A 267 3.70 10.88 -4.18
CA VAL A 267 3.73 10.98 -5.64
C VAL A 267 5.16 10.74 -6.12
N LYS A 268 5.33 9.82 -7.03
CA LYS A 268 6.59 9.68 -7.76
C LYS A 268 6.62 10.72 -8.90
N ALA A 269 7.76 11.34 -9.17
CA ALA A 269 7.91 12.36 -10.22
C ALA A 269 7.62 11.84 -11.65
N TYR A 270 7.39 10.56 -11.78
CA TYR A 270 6.88 9.85 -12.96
C TYR A 270 5.87 8.79 -12.48
N THR A 271 5.33 8.00 -13.39
CA THR A 271 4.34 6.98 -13.00
C THR A 271 4.91 5.58 -13.19
N THR A 272 4.60 4.67 -12.27
CA THR A 272 4.91 3.25 -12.42
C THR A 272 3.71 2.37 -12.11
N ARG A 273 3.65 1.21 -12.77
CA ARG A 273 2.63 0.21 -12.51
C ARG A 273 3.21 -1.20 -12.54
N VAL A 274 2.78 -2.05 -11.62
CA VAL A 274 3.08 -3.49 -11.64
C VAL A 274 1.87 -4.26 -12.15
N GLY A 275 2.12 -5.29 -12.96
CA GLY A 275 1.08 -6.19 -13.46
C GLY A 275 0.25 -5.61 -14.59
N SER A 276 -0.91 -6.23 -14.81
CA SER A 276 -1.82 -5.90 -15.89
C SER A 276 -2.67 -4.66 -15.58
N GLY A 277 -3.41 -4.21 -16.56
CA GLY A 277 -4.35 -3.10 -16.46
C GLY A 277 -3.91 -1.86 -17.24
N PRO A 278 -4.82 -0.88 -17.42
CA PRO A 278 -4.56 0.31 -18.21
C PRO A 278 -3.49 1.19 -17.58
N PHE A 279 -2.65 1.78 -18.43
CA PHE A 279 -1.60 2.71 -18.03
C PHE A 279 -1.46 3.79 -19.12
N PRO A 280 -2.25 4.87 -19.08
CA PRO A 280 -2.34 5.84 -20.18
C PRO A 280 -1.02 6.48 -20.58
N THR A 281 -0.13 6.72 -19.61
CA THR A 281 1.16 7.41 -19.85
C THR A 281 2.35 6.46 -19.98
N GLU A 282 2.11 5.16 -20.19
CA GLU A 282 3.16 4.16 -20.33
C GLU A 282 4.12 4.47 -21.50
N LEU A 283 5.40 4.23 -21.26
CA LEU A 283 6.49 4.42 -22.22
C LEU A 283 7.14 3.07 -22.55
N GLU A 284 6.99 2.63 -23.77
CA GLU A 284 7.61 1.39 -24.28
C GLU A 284 8.91 1.66 -25.10
N ASP A 285 9.40 2.89 -25.03
CA ASP A 285 10.57 3.41 -25.76
C ASP A 285 11.85 3.45 -24.91
N ASP A 286 12.89 4.12 -25.44
CA ASP A 286 14.17 4.30 -24.74
C ASP A 286 14.03 5.16 -23.47
N THR A 287 13.12 6.11 -23.44
CA THR A 287 12.83 6.94 -22.26
C THR A 287 12.25 6.09 -21.15
N GLY A 288 11.31 5.21 -21.47
CA GLY A 288 10.75 4.27 -20.49
C GLY A 288 11.81 3.32 -19.93
N ARG A 289 12.71 2.81 -20.77
CA ARG A 289 13.85 1.98 -20.34
C ARG A 289 14.83 2.75 -19.47
N TYR A 290 15.10 4.01 -19.82
CA TYR A 290 15.96 4.90 -19.05
C TYR A 290 15.40 5.11 -17.62
N ILE A 291 14.13 5.50 -17.49
CA ILE A 291 13.45 5.70 -16.20
C ILE A 291 13.46 4.39 -15.40
N GLN A 292 13.15 3.25 -16.01
CA GLN A 292 13.13 1.95 -15.35
C GLN A 292 14.49 1.58 -14.75
N THR A 293 15.57 1.79 -15.54
CA THR A 293 16.93 1.43 -15.12
C THR A 293 17.44 2.37 -14.02
N ASN A 294 17.35 3.68 -14.23
CA ASN A 294 17.84 4.68 -13.27
C ASN A 294 17.01 4.70 -11.98
N GLY A 295 15.70 4.48 -12.10
CA GLY A 295 14.79 4.39 -10.97
C GLY A 295 14.88 3.06 -10.21
N HIS A 296 15.65 2.06 -10.70
CA HIS A 296 15.67 0.70 -10.17
C HIS A 296 14.25 0.13 -10.03
N GLU A 297 13.42 0.31 -11.08
CA GLU A 297 12.01 -0.02 -11.06
C GLU A 297 11.77 -1.52 -11.21
N PHE A 298 12.07 -2.25 -10.14
CA PHE A 298 11.84 -3.68 -9.99
C PHE A 298 11.12 -3.95 -8.66
N GLY A 299 10.23 -4.92 -8.66
CA GLY A 299 9.47 -5.27 -7.45
C GLY A 299 10.36 -5.84 -6.36
N ALA A 300 10.39 -5.22 -5.17
CA ALA A 300 11.23 -5.64 -4.05
C ALA A 300 11.03 -7.11 -3.63
N THR A 301 9.81 -7.62 -3.79
CA THR A 301 9.47 -9.01 -3.39
C THR A 301 9.54 -10.00 -4.55
N THR A 302 9.23 -9.58 -5.77
CA THR A 302 9.08 -10.47 -6.93
C THR A 302 10.17 -10.31 -7.97
N GLY A 303 10.98 -9.25 -7.89
CA GLY A 303 11.97 -8.88 -8.91
C GLY A 303 11.37 -8.52 -10.28
N ARG A 304 10.04 -8.48 -10.41
CA ARG A 304 9.38 -8.16 -11.69
C ARG A 304 9.65 -6.71 -12.08
N PRO A 305 9.95 -6.44 -13.36
CA PRO A 305 10.09 -5.07 -13.84
C PRO A 305 8.76 -4.33 -13.70
N ARG A 306 8.82 -3.06 -13.28
CA ARG A 306 7.69 -2.16 -13.28
C ARG A 306 7.59 -1.48 -14.64
N ARG A 307 6.39 -1.34 -15.15
CA ARG A 307 6.07 -0.50 -16.28
C ARG A 307 6.27 0.96 -15.86
N CYS A 308 6.87 1.77 -16.71
CA CYS A 308 7.18 3.16 -16.43
C CYS A 308 6.49 4.09 -17.41
N GLY A 309 6.14 5.28 -17.00
CA GLY A 309 5.49 6.29 -17.83
C GLY A 309 5.65 7.70 -17.27
N TRP A 310 5.28 8.70 -18.06
CA TRP A 310 5.29 10.09 -17.61
C TRP A 310 4.34 10.34 -16.43
N LEU A 311 4.59 11.43 -15.70
CA LEU A 311 3.71 11.87 -14.63
C LEU A 311 2.29 12.10 -15.15
N ASP A 312 1.33 11.47 -14.49
CA ASP A 312 -0.08 11.54 -14.85
C ASP A 312 -0.85 12.39 -13.82
N VAL A 313 -1.10 13.65 -14.16
CA VAL A 313 -1.82 14.57 -13.27
C VAL A 313 -3.33 14.34 -13.29
N VAL A 314 -3.86 13.69 -14.33
CA VAL A 314 -5.29 13.35 -14.38
C VAL A 314 -5.66 12.41 -13.22
N ILE A 315 -4.84 11.37 -13.00
CA ILE A 315 -5.02 10.47 -11.84
C ILE A 315 -4.70 11.15 -10.51
N LEU A 316 -3.77 12.11 -10.49
CA LEU A 316 -3.48 12.84 -9.25
C LEU A 316 -4.63 13.76 -8.83
N ARG A 317 -5.30 14.44 -9.77
CA ARG A 317 -6.52 15.20 -9.49
C ARG A 317 -7.62 14.32 -8.90
N GLU A 318 -7.78 13.11 -9.45
CA GLU A 318 -8.72 12.13 -8.88
C GLU A 318 -8.33 11.77 -7.45
N THR A 319 -7.05 11.52 -7.18
CA THR A 319 -6.55 11.24 -5.83
C THR A 319 -6.80 12.41 -4.87
N VAL A 320 -6.55 13.65 -5.31
CA VAL A 320 -6.83 14.86 -4.52
C VAL A 320 -8.31 14.92 -4.14
N ARG A 321 -9.19 14.69 -5.11
CA ARG A 321 -10.65 14.72 -4.91
C ARG A 321 -11.13 13.64 -3.95
N LEU A 322 -10.65 12.39 -4.11
CA LEU A 322 -11.11 11.23 -3.34
C LEU A 322 -10.55 11.21 -1.91
N CYS A 323 -9.34 11.70 -1.74
CA CYS A 323 -8.63 11.59 -0.46
C CYS A 323 -8.54 12.89 0.31
N GLY A 324 -8.86 14.04 -0.31
CA GLY A 324 -8.71 15.35 0.33
C GLY A 324 -7.25 15.61 0.71
N LEU A 325 -6.33 15.44 -0.25
CA LEU A 325 -4.90 15.67 0.02
C LEU A 325 -4.66 17.08 0.54
N THR A 326 -3.95 17.18 1.65
CA THR A 326 -3.45 18.46 2.19
C THR A 326 -2.05 18.77 1.70
N ASP A 327 -1.26 17.73 1.44
CA ASP A 327 0.14 17.81 1.05
C ASP A 327 0.51 16.71 0.04
N ILE A 328 1.50 16.99 -0.79
CA ILE A 328 2.20 16.03 -1.64
C ILE A 328 3.62 15.82 -1.12
N ALA A 329 4.06 14.57 -1.07
CA ALA A 329 5.46 14.21 -0.97
C ALA A 329 5.93 13.66 -2.32
N LEU A 330 6.74 14.45 -3.02
CA LEU A 330 7.27 14.12 -4.34
C LEU A 330 8.57 13.31 -4.19
N THR A 331 8.61 12.12 -4.79
CA THR A 331 9.74 11.19 -4.69
C THR A 331 10.38 10.91 -6.05
N LYS A 332 11.64 10.43 -6.04
CA LYS A 332 12.32 9.96 -7.25
C LYS A 332 12.51 11.01 -8.33
N LEU A 333 12.62 12.27 -7.93
CA LEU A 333 12.83 13.39 -8.87
C LEU A 333 14.21 13.29 -9.57
N ASP A 334 15.22 12.81 -8.85
CA ASP A 334 16.57 12.51 -9.32
C ASP A 334 16.63 11.55 -10.51
N VAL A 335 15.66 10.65 -10.65
CA VAL A 335 15.59 9.67 -11.73
C VAL A 335 15.38 10.33 -13.11
N LEU A 336 14.78 11.53 -13.14
CA LEU A 336 14.51 12.28 -14.37
C LEU A 336 15.70 13.12 -14.86
N GLN A 337 16.84 13.13 -14.15
CA GLN A 337 18.06 13.79 -14.55
C GLN A 337 18.52 13.31 -15.95
N ASN A 338 19.14 14.20 -16.72
CA ASN A 338 19.65 13.96 -18.08
C ASN A 338 18.57 13.65 -19.16
N LEU A 339 17.30 13.78 -18.82
CA LEU A 339 16.26 13.80 -19.85
C LEU A 339 16.17 15.19 -20.47
N PRO A 340 16.16 15.32 -21.80
CA PRO A 340 16.18 16.64 -22.47
C PRO A 340 14.88 17.42 -22.25
N ALA A 341 13.77 16.72 -22.10
CA ALA A 341 12.45 17.25 -21.81
C ALA A 341 11.68 16.30 -20.89
N LEU A 342 10.78 16.86 -20.09
CA LEU A 342 9.85 16.12 -19.24
C LEU A 342 8.43 16.33 -19.76
N GLN A 343 7.59 15.32 -19.65
CA GLN A 343 6.18 15.42 -20.04
C GLN A 343 5.28 15.23 -18.83
N ILE A 344 4.27 16.09 -18.73
CA ILE A 344 3.20 15.95 -17.73
C ILE A 344 1.89 15.68 -18.47
N CYS A 345 1.23 14.55 -18.20
CA CYS A 345 -0.10 14.32 -18.71
C CYS A 345 -1.12 15.19 -17.96
N VAL A 346 -1.66 16.19 -18.66
CA VAL A 346 -2.55 17.21 -18.10
C VAL A 346 -4.03 16.93 -18.32
N ALA A 347 -4.35 16.10 -19.31
CA ALA A 347 -5.72 15.68 -19.65
C ALA A 347 -5.68 14.37 -20.46
N TYR A 348 -6.84 13.75 -20.60
CA TYR A 348 -7.04 12.66 -21.57
C TYR A 348 -7.93 13.11 -22.73
N GLU A 349 -7.81 12.43 -23.86
CA GLU A 349 -8.77 12.45 -24.96
C GLU A 349 -9.46 11.07 -25.01
N LEU A 350 -10.76 11.04 -25.04
CA LEU A 350 -11.56 9.84 -25.25
C LEU A 350 -12.71 10.18 -26.22
N ASP A 351 -12.75 9.49 -27.36
CA ASP A 351 -13.81 9.63 -28.36
C ASP A 351 -14.03 11.11 -28.80
N GLY A 352 -12.91 11.88 -28.91
CA GLY A 352 -12.91 13.30 -29.30
C GLY A 352 -13.23 14.29 -28.17
N GLN A 353 -13.45 13.79 -26.96
CA GLN A 353 -13.70 14.64 -25.78
C GLN A 353 -12.45 14.74 -24.91
N ARG A 354 -12.17 15.95 -24.41
CA ARG A 354 -11.13 16.19 -23.42
C ARG A 354 -11.65 15.92 -22.03
N LEU A 355 -10.92 15.11 -21.27
CA LEU A 355 -11.25 14.71 -19.90
C LEU A 355 -10.18 15.20 -18.91
N GLU A 356 -10.61 15.86 -17.85
CA GLU A 356 -9.76 16.34 -16.75
C GLU A 356 -9.62 15.29 -15.60
N TYR A 357 -10.46 14.24 -15.65
CA TYR A 357 -10.49 13.12 -14.69
C TYR A 357 -10.58 11.79 -15.45
N PRO A 358 -10.16 10.67 -14.82
CA PRO A 358 -10.31 9.36 -15.44
C PRO A 358 -11.77 9.03 -15.77
N PRO A 359 -12.05 8.39 -16.92
CA PRO A 359 -13.37 7.90 -17.22
C PRO A 359 -13.76 6.77 -16.25
N GLN A 360 -15.05 6.70 -15.91
CA GLN A 360 -15.54 5.76 -14.88
C GLN A 360 -15.99 4.41 -15.46
N GLU A 361 -16.23 4.33 -16.76
CA GLU A 361 -16.70 3.11 -17.41
C GLU A 361 -15.58 2.08 -17.48
N GLU A 362 -15.90 0.82 -17.18
CA GLU A 362 -14.94 -0.29 -17.24
C GLU A 362 -14.30 -0.39 -18.64
N GLY A 363 -12.98 -0.45 -18.68
CA GLY A 363 -12.19 -0.52 -19.91
C GLY A 363 -12.01 0.80 -20.65
N ALA A 364 -12.70 1.88 -20.29
CA ALA A 364 -12.57 3.18 -20.95
C ALA A 364 -11.17 3.78 -20.77
N LEU A 365 -10.57 3.63 -19.58
CA LEU A 365 -9.21 4.11 -19.31
C LEU A 365 -8.15 3.47 -20.21
N GLY A 366 -8.38 2.28 -20.74
CA GLY A 366 -7.48 1.63 -21.71
C GLY A 366 -7.57 2.18 -23.12
N ARG A 367 -8.54 3.07 -23.40
CA ARG A 367 -8.77 3.68 -24.72
C ARG A 367 -8.41 5.16 -24.79
N VAL A 368 -8.14 5.77 -23.62
CA VAL A 368 -7.78 7.19 -23.59
C VAL A 368 -6.44 7.44 -24.25
N LYS A 369 -6.29 8.63 -24.80
CA LYS A 369 -5.01 9.16 -25.27
C LYS A 369 -4.55 10.26 -24.34
N PRO A 370 -3.33 10.20 -23.76
CA PRO A 370 -2.82 11.25 -22.90
C PRO A 370 -2.53 12.52 -23.71
N ILE A 371 -2.88 13.66 -23.13
CA ILE A 371 -2.53 14.99 -23.62
C ILE A 371 -1.42 15.52 -22.72
N TYR A 372 -0.26 15.77 -23.31
CA TYR A 372 0.93 16.18 -22.60
C TYR A 372 1.18 17.68 -22.68
N GLU A 373 1.79 18.20 -21.61
CA GLU A 373 2.49 19.46 -21.55
C GLU A 373 3.99 19.17 -21.39
N GLU A 374 4.81 19.79 -22.25
CA GLU A 374 6.24 19.62 -22.20
C GLU A 374 6.90 20.64 -21.27
N MET A 375 7.82 20.17 -20.43
CA MET A 375 8.64 20.96 -19.53
C MET A 375 10.13 20.76 -19.86
N PRO A 376 10.98 21.76 -19.68
CA PRO A 376 12.43 21.59 -19.83
C PRO A 376 12.99 20.53 -18.89
N GLY A 377 13.88 19.67 -19.39
CA GLY A 377 14.65 18.74 -18.56
C GLY A 377 15.78 19.44 -17.78
N PHE A 378 16.57 18.64 -17.07
CA PHE A 378 17.72 19.13 -16.30
C PHE A 378 18.86 18.09 -16.30
N GLU A 379 20.10 18.58 -16.23
CA GLU A 379 21.31 17.75 -16.21
C GLU A 379 21.99 17.72 -14.83
N ASP A 380 21.68 18.71 -14.00
CA ASP A 380 22.31 18.88 -12.69
C ASP A 380 22.04 17.69 -11.74
N ASP A 381 23.07 17.28 -11.00
CA ASP A 381 22.92 16.31 -9.91
C ASP A 381 22.24 16.98 -8.70
N ILE A 382 21.01 16.61 -8.45
CA ILE A 382 20.21 17.15 -7.34
C ILE A 382 20.28 16.30 -6.07
N SER A 383 21.02 15.18 -6.08
CA SER A 383 21.04 14.21 -4.97
C SER A 383 21.54 14.78 -3.63
N GLN A 384 22.30 15.87 -3.68
CA GLN A 384 22.85 16.56 -2.50
C GLN A 384 22.05 17.80 -2.10
N CYS A 385 20.99 18.17 -2.84
CA CYS A 385 20.17 19.32 -2.49
C CYS A 385 19.39 19.05 -1.19
N THR A 386 19.49 19.97 -0.25
CA THR A 386 18.81 19.91 1.06
C THR A 386 17.73 20.97 1.23
N SER A 387 17.60 21.89 0.28
CA SER A 387 16.54 22.91 0.24
C SER A 387 16.05 23.14 -1.19
N VAL A 388 14.87 23.71 -1.33
CA VAL A 388 14.25 23.99 -2.65
C VAL A 388 15.06 25.03 -3.44
N GLU A 389 15.69 25.97 -2.76
CA GLU A 389 16.50 27.02 -3.38
C GLU A 389 17.76 26.48 -4.08
N GLN A 390 18.25 25.31 -3.66
CA GLN A 390 19.40 24.63 -4.28
C GLN A 390 19.01 23.86 -5.55
N LEU A 391 17.73 23.63 -5.77
CA LEU A 391 17.26 22.92 -6.96
C LEU A 391 17.41 23.83 -8.21
N PRO A 392 17.76 23.28 -9.38
CA PRO A 392 17.76 24.00 -10.64
C PRO A 392 16.42 24.65 -10.97
N ASP A 393 16.42 25.72 -11.74
CA ASP A 393 15.22 26.46 -12.13
C ASP A 393 14.18 25.57 -12.82
N ASN A 394 14.62 24.69 -13.73
CA ASN A 394 13.74 23.76 -14.43
C ASN A 394 13.06 22.76 -13.48
N VAL A 395 13.79 22.30 -12.45
CA VAL A 395 13.26 21.40 -11.41
C VAL A 395 12.24 22.12 -10.55
N ARG A 396 12.52 23.37 -10.13
CA ARG A 396 11.57 24.20 -9.40
C ARG A 396 10.30 24.47 -10.21
N ALA A 397 10.46 24.77 -11.51
CA ALA A 397 9.33 24.98 -12.42
C ALA A 397 8.46 23.71 -12.56
N TYR A 398 9.09 22.54 -12.65
CA TYR A 398 8.36 21.24 -12.69
C TYR A 398 7.52 21.03 -11.42
N ILE A 399 8.11 21.27 -10.24
CA ILE A 399 7.41 21.18 -8.94
C ILE A 399 6.25 22.17 -8.87
N ALA A 400 6.51 23.43 -9.19
CA ALA A 400 5.48 24.48 -9.18
C ALA A 400 4.33 24.14 -10.14
N ARG A 401 4.63 23.53 -11.30
CA ARG A 401 3.59 23.12 -12.24
C ARG A 401 2.73 21.97 -11.70
N ILE A 402 3.31 21.03 -10.97
CA ILE A 402 2.54 19.98 -10.27
C ILE A 402 1.59 20.59 -9.25
N GLU A 403 2.08 21.54 -8.43
CA GLU A 403 1.25 22.27 -7.46
C GLU A 403 0.09 23.00 -8.11
N GLU A 404 0.35 23.73 -9.18
CA GLU A 404 -0.67 24.45 -9.94
C GLU A 404 -1.73 23.52 -10.53
N LEU A 405 -1.31 22.41 -11.15
CA LEU A 405 -2.20 21.46 -11.80
C LEU A 405 -3.04 20.64 -10.80
N THR A 406 -2.54 20.39 -9.61
CA THR A 406 -3.21 19.60 -8.57
C THR A 406 -3.94 20.47 -7.55
N GLY A 407 -3.55 21.73 -7.39
CA GLY A 407 -4.03 22.61 -6.33
C GLY A 407 -3.52 22.23 -4.93
N VAL A 408 -2.50 21.36 -4.83
CA VAL A 408 -1.97 20.86 -3.56
C VAL A 408 -0.48 21.13 -3.47
N ARG A 409 -0.04 21.62 -2.32
CA ARG A 409 1.37 21.95 -2.05
C ARG A 409 2.26 20.70 -2.00
N VAL A 410 3.44 20.79 -2.58
CA VAL A 410 4.53 19.82 -2.42
C VAL A 410 5.34 20.18 -1.18
N SER A 411 5.05 19.52 -0.06
CA SER A 411 5.68 19.81 1.24
C SER A 411 6.96 19.00 1.50
N PHE A 412 7.16 17.93 0.75
CA PHE A 412 8.33 17.08 0.85
C PHE A 412 8.86 16.74 -0.54
N ILE A 413 10.15 16.86 -0.74
CA ILE A 413 10.83 16.50 -1.98
C ILE A 413 11.93 15.51 -1.63
N SER A 414 11.89 14.33 -2.22
CA SER A 414 12.92 13.32 -2.04
C SER A 414 13.81 13.26 -3.28
N VAL A 415 15.07 13.57 -3.10
CA VAL A 415 16.14 13.49 -4.09
C VAL A 415 17.15 12.43 -3.62
N GLY A 416 17.45 11.46 -4.47
CA GLY A 416 18.31 10.33 -4.12
C GLY A 416 17.61 9.16 -3.39
N ALA A 417 18.39 8.11 -3.11
CA ALA A 417 17.92 6.82 -2.57
C ALA A 417 17.53 6.87 -1.09
#